data_5dad1536adcf0fbf4ad1bb1325d75b2a
#
_entry.id   5dad1536adcf0fbf4ad1bb1325d75b2a
#
_cell.length_a   1.000
_cell.length_b   1.000
_cell.length_c   1.000
_cell.angle_alpha   90.00
_cell.angle_beta   90.00
_cell.angle_gamma   90.00
#
_symmetry.space_group_name_H-M   'P 1'
#
loop_
_entity.id
_entity.type
_entity.pdbx_description
1 polymer ?
#
loop_
_entity_poly.entity_id
_entity_poly.type
_entity_poly.pdbx_seq_one_letter_code
_entity_poly.pdbx_strand_id
1 'polypeptide(L)'
;MFKSLYKETEGFRLVSILTPLCMIGEVVMEMIIPKLMSSIIDDGVTAGNLSHIYRIGGWMIVAAAFGLLFGVLGGVFGARASTGYARNLRRSMYRNIQTFSFANIDKYSTAGLVTRMTTDVTNIQNAYQMILRMAI
;
A
#
# COMPACT_ATOMS: atom_id res chain seq x y z
N MET A 1 5.68 -20.98 10.03
CA MET A 1 4.96 -19.73 10.30
C MET A 1 4.88 -18.82 9.06
N PHE A 2 5.98 -18.35 8.47
CA PHE A 2 5.96 -17.49 7.26
C PHE A 2 5.31 -18.14 6.04
N LYS A 3 5.52 -19.44 5.77
CA LYS A 3 4.85 -20.16 4.67
C LYS A 3 3.33 -20.20 4.81
N SER A 4 2.80 -20.27 6.02
CA SER A 4 1.35 -20.28 6.28
C SER A 4 0.76 -18.88 6.02
N LEU A 5 1.43 -17.82 6.46
CA LEU A 5 1.01 -16.44 6.23
C LEU A 5 1.07 -16.07 4.74
N TYR A 6 2.08 -16.58 4.01
CA TYR A 6 2.19 -16.37 2.57
C TYR A 6 1.04 -17.05 1.77
N LYS A 7 0.50 -18.15 2.27
CA LYS A 7 -0.65 -18.84 1.66
C LYS A 7 -1.93 -17.98 1.73
N GLU A 8 -2.08 -17.17 2.77
CA GLU A 8 -3.25 -16.29 2.95
C GLU A 8 -3.25 -15.09 1.98
N THR A 9 -2.15 -14.84 1.26
CA THR A 9 -2.09 -13.84 0.18
C THR A 9 -2.65 -14.36 -1.15
N GLU A 10 -3.08 -15.62 -1.23
CA GLU A 10 -3.69 -16.19 -2.43
C GLU A 10 -4.96 -15.41 -2.82
N GLY A 11 -5.03 -15.05 -4.12
CA GLY A 11 -6.10 -14.20 -4.66
C GLY A 11 -5.81 -12.70 -4.65
N PHE A 12 -4.83 -12.21 -3.86
CA PHE A 12 -4.47 -10.78 -3.78
C PHE A 12 -3.01 -10.50 -4.17
N ARG A 13 -2.28 -11.51 -4.70
CA ARG A 13 -0.86 -11.40 -5.08
C ARG A 13 -0.61 -10.31 -6.11
N LEU A 14 -1.45 -10.23 -7.14
CA LEU A 14 -1.32 -9.19 -8.18
C LEU A 14 -1.47 -7.80 -7.57
N VAL A 15 -2.46 -7.60 -6.71
CA VAL A 15 -2.70 -6.30 -6.06
C VAL A 15 -1.57 -5.95 -5.11
N SER A 16 -1.01 -6.94 -4.41
CA SER A 16 0.14 -6.76 -3.51
C SER A 16 1.43 -6.40 -4.26
N ILE A 17 1.61 -6.84 -5.51
CA ILE A 17 2.74 -6.46 -6.36
C ILE A 17 2.49 -5.10 -7.03
N LEU A 18 1.23 -4.82 -7.40
CA LEU A 18 0.88 -3.56 -8.05
C LEU A 18 1.03 -2.35 -7.10
N THR A 19 0.80 -2.55 -5.81
CA THR A 19 0.94 -1.49 -4.79
C THR A 19 2.33 -0.87 -4.80
N PRO A 20 3.43 -1.62 -4.58
CA PRO A 20 4.77 -1.04 -4.60
C PRO A 20 5.16 -0.48 -5.98
N LEU A 21 4.69 -1.07 -7.08
CA LEU A 21 4.93 -0.51 -8.42
C LEU A 21 4.30 0.88 -8.59
N CYS A 22 3.06 1.07 -8.10
CA CYS A 22 2.43 2.38 -8.10
C CYS A 22 3.17 3.37 -7.20
N MET A 23 3.63 2.93 -6.02
CA MET A 23 4.42 3.77 -5.12
C MET A 23 5.75 4.21 -5.75
N ILE A 24 6.46 3.31 -6.46
CA ILE A 24 7.66 3.67 -7.22
C ILE A 24 7.32 4.73 -8.28
N GLY A 25 6.22 4.57 -9.00
CA GLY A 25 5.77 5.54 -9.99
C GLY A 25 5.49 6.92 -9.37
N GLU A 26 4.86 6.97 -8.20
CA GLU A 26 4.61 8.20 -7.44
C GLU A 26 5.92 8.90 -7.06
N VAL A 27 6.87 8.18 -6.45
CA VAL A 27 8.18 8.71 -6.05
C VAL A 27 8.98 9.22 -7.24
N VAL A 28 8.97 8.51 -8.37
CA VAL A 28 9.63 8.97 -9.61
C VAL A 28 9.05 10.30 -10.08
N MET A 29 7.72 10.48 -10.04
CA MET A 29 7.09 11.74 -10.41
C MET A 29 7.45 12.86 -9.43
N GLU A 30 7.50 12.58 -8.13
CA GLU A 30 7.94 13.53 -7.11
C GLU A 30 9.39 13.99 -7.30
N MET A 31 10.27 13.12 -7.77
CA MET A 31 11.67 13.48 -8.06
C MET A 31 11.83 14.29 -9.36
N ILE A 32 10.90 14.14 -10.30
CA ILE A 32 10.91 14.89 -11.58
C ILE A 32 10.51 16.35 -11.36
N ILE A 33 9.56 16.64 -10.46
CA ILE A 33 9.03 17.98 -10.23
C ILE A 33 10.11 18.99 -9.83
N PRO A 34 10.99 18.75 -8.84
CA PRO A 34 12.08 19.67 -8.49
C PRO A 34 13.06 19.89 -9.64
N LYS A 35 13.33 18.87 -10.47
CA LYS A 35 14.21 18.97 -11.64
C LYS A 35 13.60 19.88 -12.71
N LEU A 36 12.30 19.78 -12.96
CA LEU A 36 11.59 20.67 -13.88
C LEU A 36 11.56 22.11 -13.34
N MET A 37 11.41 22.26 -12.02
CA MET A 37 11.44 23.58 -11.37
C MET A 37 12.82 24.27 -11.52
N SER A 38 13.92 23.53 -11.36
CA SER A 38 15.27 24.07 -11.64
C SER A 38 15.38 24.58 -13.08
N SER A 39 14.90 23.81 -14.08
CA SER A 39 14.91 24.23 -15.48
C SER A 39 14.07 25.49 -15.74
N ILE A 40 12.95 25.67 -15.02
CA ILE A 40 12.16 26.91 -15.09
C ILE A 40 12.98 28.10 -14.60
N ILE A 41 13.72 27.95 -13.51
CA ILE A 41 14.50 29.02 -12.90
C ILE A 41 15.71 29.34 -13.79
N ASP A 42 16.49 28.32 -14.18
CA ASP A 42 17.76 28.49 -14.87
C ASP A 42 17.57 28.96 -16.32
N ASP A 43 16.73 28.26 -17.09
CA ASP A 43 16.53 28.48 -18.52
C ASP A 43 15.33 29.37 -18.85
N GLY A 44 14.38 29.48 -17.91
CA GLY A 44 13.18 30.27 -18.08
C GLY A 44 13.32 31.68 -17.54
N VAL A 45 13.49 31.79 -16.22
CA VAL A 45 13.49 33.08 -15.54
C VAL A 45 14.78 33.84 -15.81
N THR A 46 15.94 33.19 -15.63
CA THR A 46 17.26 33.81 -15.81
C THR A 46 17.51 34.21 -17.26
N ALA A 47 17.03 33.40 -18.19
CA ALA A 47 17.16 33.69 -19.64
C ALA A 47 16.02 34.58 -20.20
N GLY A 48 14.98 34.91 -19.38
CA GLY A 48 13.83 35.71 -19.80
C GLY A 48 12.94 35.02 -20.84
N ASN A 49 12.98 33.70 -20.93
CA ASN A 49 12.26 32.92 -21.94
C ASN A 49 10.89 32.43 -21.42
N LEU A 50 9.85 33.25 -21.59
CA LEU A 50 8.48 32.94 -21.19
C LEU A 50 7.92 31.66 -21.86
N SER A 51 8.29 31.41 -23.12
CA SER A 51 7.81 30.19 -23.83
C SER A 51 8.34 28.92 -23.18
N HIS A 52 9.58 28.92 -22.67
CA HIS A 52 10.16 27.81 -21.93
C HIS A 52 9.41 27.57 -20.60
N ILE A 53 9.12 28.66 -19.87
CA ILE A 53 8.37 28.58 -18.60
C ILE A 53 7.00 27.92 -18.80
N TYR A 54 6.23 28.34 -19.78
CA TYR A 54 4.90 27.76 -20.05
C TYR A 54 4.99 26.27 -20.45
N ARG A 55 5.98 25.91 -21.27
CA ARG A 55 6.17 24.54 -21.72
C ARG A 55 6.56 23.61 -20.57
N ILE A 56 7.53 23.99 -19.75
CA ILE A 56 7.97 23.20 -18.61
C ILE A 56 6.93 23.19 -17.50
N GLY A 57 6.24 24.33 -17.26
CA GLY A 57 5.10 24.40 -16.34
C GLY A 57 3.97 23.44 -16.73
N GLY A 58 3.68 23.32 -18.04
CA GLY A 58 2.74 22.30 -18.54
C GLY A 58 3.18 20.87 -18.22
N TRP A 59 4.45 20.55 -18.40
CA TRP A 59 5.00 19.23 -18.02
C TRP A 59 4.97 18.98 -16.53
N MET A 60 5.15 20.01 -15.69
CA MET A 60 5.01 19.88 -14.23
C MET A 60 3.57 19.50 -13.82
N ILE A 61 2.56 20.11 -14.45
CA ILE A 61 1.16 19.78 -14.21
C ILE A 61 0.88 18.32 -14.60
N VAL A 62 1.39 17.88 -15.74
CA VAL A 62 1.25 16.48 -16.19
C VAL A 62 1.94 15.53 -15.21
N ALA A 63 3.17 15.83 -14.77
CA ALA A 63 3.88 15.01 -13.79
C ALA A 63 3.13 14.93 -12.44
N ALA A 64 2.60 16.06 -11.96
CA ALA A 64 1.80 16.09 -10.73
C ALA A 64 0.51 15.29 -10.87
N ALA A 65 -0.17 15.35 -12.02
CA ALA A 65 -1.37 14.56 -12.28
C ALA A 65 -1.08 13.04 -12.30
N PHE A 66 0.04 12.62 -12.90
CA PHE A 66 0.47 11.22 -12.87
C PHE A 66 0.88 10.79 -11.45
N GLY A 67 1.60 11.62 -10.70
CA GLY A 67 1.94 11.35 -9.29
C GLY A 67 0.69 11.13 -8.45
N LEU A 68 -0.30 12.02 -8.56
CA LEU A 68 -1.59 11.86 -7.89
C LEU A 68 -2.31 10.56 -8.29
N LEU A 69 -2.32 10.22 -9.58
CA LEU A 69 -2.93 9.00 -10.08
C LEU A 69 -2.26 7.75 -9.47
N PHE A 70 -0.94 7.69 -9.48
CA PHE A 70 -0.18 6.59 -8.88
C PHE A 70 -0.39 6.50 -7.38
N GLY A 71 -0.41 7.61 -6.65
CA GLY A 71 -0.67 7.65 -5.21
C GLY A 71 -2.06 7.13 -4.85
N VAL A 72 -3.10 7.56 -5.58
CA VAL A 72 -4.47 7.06 -5.39
C VAL A 72 -4.57 5.57 -5.70
N LEU A 73 -4.03 5.11 -6.84
CA LEU A 73 -4.04 3.69 -7.22
C LEU A 73 -3.27 2.84 -6.21
N GLY A 74 -2.09 3.27 -5.78
CA GLY A 74 -1.30 2.59 -4.77
C GLY A 74 -2.04 2.48 -3.43
N GLY A 75 -2.72 3.53 -3.00
CA GLY A 75 -3.57 3.54 -1.81
C GLY A 75 -4.73 2.55 -1.90
N VAL A 76 -5.46 2.54 -3.02
CA VAL A 76 -6.58 1.62 -3.27
C VAL A 76 -6.12 0.17 -3.33
N PHE A 77 -5.02 -0.10 -4.05
CA PHE A 77 -4.49 -1.46 -4.15
C PHE A 77 -3.94 -1.95 -2.80
N GLY A 78 -3.22 -1.11 -2.06
CA GLY A 78 -2.73 -1.43 -0.72
C GLY A 78 -3.85 -1.73 0.27
N ALA A 79 -4.92 -0.95 0.26
CA ALA A 79 -6.10 -1.18 1.09
C ALA A 79 -6.82 -2.49 0.71
N ARG A 80 -6.99 -2.78 -0.58
CA ARG A 80 -7.60 -4.05 -1.04
C ARG A 80 -6.74 -5.26 -0.69
N ALA A 81 -5.42 -5.16 -0.85
CA ALA A 81 -4.50 -6.24 -0.50
C ALA A 81 -4.54 -6.55 1.01
N SER A 82 -4.44 -5.52 1.86
CA SER A 82 -4.43 -5.68 3.32
C SER A 82 -5.76 -6.19 3.86
N THR A 83 -6.88 -5.68 3.36
CA THR A 83 -8.23 -6.14 3.75
C THR A 83 -8.49 -7.57 3.29
N GLY A 84 -8.07 -7.91 2.06
CA GLY A 84 -8.17 -9.28 1.53
C GLY A 84 -7.35 -10.27 2.35
N TYR A 85 -6.13 -9.90 2.70
CA TYR A 85 -5.27 -10.69 3.58
C TYR A 85 -5.91 -10.92 4.96
N ALA A 86 -6.42 -9.87 5.60
CA ALA A 86 -7.09 -9.98 6.90
C ALA A 86 -8.34 -10.86 6.84
N ARG A 87 -9.11 -10.78 5.74
CA ARG A 87 -10.27 -11.65 5.51
C ARG A 87 -9.86 -13.12 5.44
N ASN A 88 -8.83 -13.46 4.68
CA ASN A 88 -8.34 -14.81 4.57
C ASN A 88 -7.81 -15.33 5.92
N LEU A 89 -7.06 -14.50 6.63
CA LEU A 89 -6.53 -14.83 7.95
C LEU A 89 -7.64 -15.13 8.96
N ARG A 90 -8.68 -14.27 9.03
CA ARG A 90 -9.85 -14.51 9.88
C ARG A 90 -10.56 -15.81 9.52
N ARG A 91 -10.74 -16.11 8.23
CA ARG A 91 -11.36 -17.35 7.76
C ARG A 91 -10.55 -18.59 8.16
N SER A 92 -9.23 -18.51 8.04
CA SER A 92 -8.32 -19.60 8.43
C SER A 92 -8.35 -19.83 9.95
N MET A 93 -8.30 -18.76 10.73
CA MET A 93 -8.41 -18.83 12.19
C MET A 93 -9.75 -19.40 12.62
N TYR A 94 -10.86 -18.94 12.04
CA TYR A 94 -12.18 -19.44 12.36
C TYR A 94 -12.33 -20.94 12.08
N ARG A 95 -11.84 -21.41 10.93
CA ARG A 95 -11.82 -22.85 10.61
C ARG A 95 -11.02 -23.66 11.63
N ASN A 96 -9.86 -23.17 12.05
CA ASN A 96 -9.05 -23.83 13.06
C ASN A 96 -9.76 -23.88 14.41
N ILE A 97 -10.43 -22.80 14.83
CA ILE A 97 -11.19 -22.78 16.09
C ILE A 97 -12.32 -23.80 16.06
N GLN A 98 -13.00 -23.99 14.93
CA GLN A 98 -14.05 -24.99 14.80
C GLN A 98 -13.56 -26.44 14.93
N THR A 99 -12.28 -26.71 14.76
CA THR A 99 -11.67 -28.04 14.97
C THR A 99 -11.23 -28.26 16.41
N PHE A 100 -11.35 -27.27 17.30
CA PHE A 100 -10.97 -27.41 18.69
C PHE A 100 -11.97 -28.31 19.44
N SER A 101 -11.44 -29.23 20.26
CA SER A 101 -12.25 -29.98 21.22
C SER A 101 -12.59 -29.10 22.43
N PHE A 102 -13.59 -29.49 23.21
CA PHE A 102 -13.97 -28.80 24.45
C PHE A 102 -12.77 -28.56 25.40
N ALA A 103 -11.87 -29.53 25.53
CA ALA A 103 -10.65 -29.40 26.33
C ALA A 103 -9.69 -28.30 25.83
N ASN A 104 -9.68 -28.01 24.54
CA ASN A 104 -8.89 -26.92 23.98
C ASN A 104 -9.55 -25.55 24.20
N ILE A 105 -10.89 -25.49 24.20
CA ILE A 105 -11.63 -24.25 24.44
C ILE A 105 -11.45 -23.81 25.91
N ASP A 106 -11.44 -24.75 26.84
CA ASP A 106 -11.20 -24.46 28.27
C ASP A 106 -9.77 -23.92 28.52
N LYS A 107 -8.81 -24.34 27.72
CA LYS A 107 -7.43 -23.85 27.79
C LYS A 107 -7.25 -22.43 27.22
N TYR A 108 -8.03 -22.07 26.22
CA TYR A 108 -8.01 -20.74 25.60
C TYR A 108 -9.32 -20.04 25.97
N SER A 109 -9.27 -19.01 26.79
CA SER A 109 -10.48 -18.26 27.14
C SER A 109 -11.20 -17.73 25.87
N THR A 110 -12.52 -17.81 25.83
CA THR A 110 -13.34 -17.31 24.71
C THR A 110 -13.03 -15.84 24.40
N ALA A 111 -12.84 -15.02 25.45
CA ALA A 111 -12.45 -13.62 25.32
C ALA A 111 -11.09 -13.46 24.61
N GLY A 112 -10.09 -14.29 24.94
CA GLY A 112 -8.80 -14.30 24.28
C GLY A 112 -8.86 -14.68 22.80
N LEU A 113 -9.72 -15.64 22.43
CA LEU A 113 -9.91 -16.02 21.03
C LEU A 113 -10.58 -14.89 20.22
N VAL A 114 -11.56 -14.21 20.81
CA VAL A 114 -12.22 -13.05 20.18
C VAL A 114 -11.23 -11.91 19.96
N THR A 115 -10.42 -11.58 20.97
CA THR A 115 -9.37 -10.52 20.83
C THR A 115 -8.39 -10.86 19.72
N ARG A 116 -7.93 -12.11 19.59
CA ARG A 116 -7.04 -12.54 18.51
C ARG A 116 -7.68 -12.40 17.14
N MET A 117 -8.94 -12.76 16.99
CA MET A 117 -9.66 -12.67 15.71
C MET A 117 -10.01 -11.22 15.32
N THR A 118 -10.07 -10.31 16.28
CA THR A 118 -10.41 -8.90 16.05
C THR A 118 -9.17 -8.03 16.07
N THR A 119 -8.65 -7.74 17.25
CA THR A 119 -7.57 -6.76 17.44
C THR A 119 -6.25 -7.20 16.82
N ASP A 120 -5.82 -8.46 17.06
CA ASP A 120 -4.54 -8.94 16.55
C ASP A 120 -4.55 -9.02 15.02
N VAL A 121 -5.64 -9.49 14.41
CA VAL A 121 -5.78 -9.53 12.95
C VAL A 121 -5.80 -8.13 12.36
N THR A 122 -6.41 -7.16 13.04
CA THR A 122 -6.41 -5.75 12.58
C THR A 122 -5.01 -5.15 12.68
N ASN A 123 -4.25 -5.44 13.73
CA ASN A 123 -2.86 -5.00 13.86
C ASN A 123 -1.97 -5.60 12.76
N ILE A 124 -2.14 -6.88 12.44
CA ILE A 124 -1.43 -7.54 11.35
C ILE A 124 -1.83 -6.94 9.99
N GLN A 125 -3.11 -6.64 9.79
CA GLN A 125 -3.60 -5.95 8.58
C GLN A 125 -2.92 -4.60 8.40
N ASN A 126 -2.86 -3.80 9.45
CA ASN A 126 -2.21 -2.47 9.42
C ASN A 126 -0.71 -2.59 9.17
N ALA A 127 -0.03 -3.54 9.83
CA ALA A 127 1.38 -3.81 9.59
C ALA A 127 1.64 -4.24 8.13
N TYR A 128 0.81 -5.11 7.57
CA TYR A 128 0.90 -5.54 6.18
C TYR A 128 0.71 -4.36 5.21
N GLN A 129 -0.26 -3.50 5.46
CA GLN A 129 -0.48 -2.28 4.66
C GLN A 129 0.71 -1.32 4.76
N MET A 130 1.28 -1.13 5.97
CA MET A 130 2.48 -0.33 6.16
C MET A 130 3.66 -0.87 5.35
N ILE A 131 3.92 -2.18 5.43
CA ILE A 131 5.02 -2.82 4.69
C ILE A 131 4.86 -2.59 3.19
N LEU A 132 3.65 -2.74 2.64
CA LEU A 132 3.38 -2.50 1.22
C LEU A 132 3.61 -1.04 0.78
N ARG A 133 3.44 -0.08 1.69
CA ARG A 133 3.64 1.36 1.40
C ARG A 133 5.06 1.85 1.71
N MET A 134 5.73 1.25 2.69
CA MET A 134 7.07 1.66 3.15
C MET A 134 8.21 0.83 2.56
N ALA A 135 7.91 -0.20 1.76
CA ALA A 135 8.92 -1.08 1.13
C ALA A 135 9.71 -0.37 0.00
N ILE A 136 9.66 0.95 -0.06
CA ILE A 136 10.33 1.84 -0.99
C ILE A 136 11.03 2.95 -0.23
#